data_8624bc51c917b0d7c2b5754895c2ce58
#
_entry.id   8624bc51c917b0d7c2b5754895c2ce58
#
_cell.length_a   1.000
_cell.length_b   1.000
_cell.length_c   1.000
_cell.angle_alpha   90.00
_cell.angle_beta   90.00
_cell.angle_gamma   90.00
#
_symmetry.space_group_name_H-M   'P 1'
#
loop_
_entity.id
_entity.type
_entity.pdbx_description
1 polymer ?
#
loop_
_entity_poly.entity_id
_entity_poly.type
_entity_poly.pdbx_seq_one_letter_code
_entity_poly.pdbx_strand_id
1 'polypeptide(L)'
;MNSTVTQERIIALRKKRSAQDLRFKYYGFTAMCLALAVLVFLLYSIFSSGFTAFQKTTILLEINYDQEVLKLTPDSTDEEIQKGKFFKVKKNALNNVFENLSKSDAKLIKKLFSTNIDKEIKNYYLNNPSVLNTTQKLWVTAHSNVDQMLKGNSRRDVPEDRRKLNDIQLSFIDQLVEEDRIQKEFNNFFFTRADSRHPEIAGIAGSFMGSLLTLFVVFILSFPIAIGASVYLEEFAPKNKLTELIEVNISNLAAVPSIVFGLLGLGVLLNVFGFPRSTPFVGGTVLALMTLPTIIIACRASLKAVPPSIKEGALAIGATKSQAVFHHVVPLALPGTLTGTIIGLAQALGETAPLIMIGMVAFIPNIPTGITEPSASLPVQIFLWVESAERGFQEKSAAAIMIILLFLFMMNALAVYLRNRFEKKW
;
A
#
# COMPACT_ATOMS: atom_id res chain seq x y z
N MET A 1 -50.09 -38.28 -41.58
CA MET A 1 -48.81 -37.86 -42.21
C MET A 1 -48.25 -36.52 -41.68
N ASN A 2 -49.00 -35.63 -40.97
CA ASN A 2 -48.47 -34.32 -40.48
C ASN A 2 -47.79 -34.34 -39.11
N SER A 3 -48.01 -35.39 -38.29
CA SER A 3 -47.44 -35.37 -36.90
C SER A 3 -45.94 -35.73 -36.83
N THR A 4 -45.49 -36.65 -37.73
CA THR A 4 -44.07 -37.06 -37.78
C THR A 4 -43.15 -35.98 -38.33
N VAL A 5 -43.57 -35.23 -39.34
CA VAL A 5 -42.80 -34.07 -39.89
C VAL A 5 -42.66 -32.95 -38.88
N THR A 6 -43.68 -32.75 -38.02
CA THR A 6 -43.64 -31.76 -36.98
C THR A 6 -42.66 -32.15 -35.83
N GLN A 7 -42.65 -33.44 -35.47
CA GLN A 7 -41.68 -33.95 -34.44
C GLN A 7 -40.24 -33.89 -34.93
N GLU A 8 -39.93 -34.23 -36.17
CA GLU A 8 -38.59 -34.13 -36.74
C GLU A 8 -38.08 -32.69 -36.78
N ARG A 9 -38.93 -31.71 -37.14
CA ARG A 9 -38.60 -30.27 -37.08
C ARG A 9 -38.32 -29.80 -35.66
N ILE A 10 -39.09 -30.23 -34.67
CA ILE A 10 -38.88 -29.89 -33.26
C ILE A 10 -37.53 -30.46 -32.78
N ILE A 11 -37.20 -31.69 -33.10
CA ILE A 11 -35.92 -32.32 -32.73
C ILE A 11 -34.74 -31.60 -33.39
N ALA A 12 -34.84 -31.24 -34.66
CA ALA A 12 -33.80 -30.50 -35.39
C ALA A 12 -33.58 -29.10 -34.81
N LEU A 13 -34.65 -28.38 -34.47
CA LEU A 13 -34.56 -27.07 -33.79
C LEU A 13 -33.96 -27.17 -32.39
N ARG A 14 -34.31 -28.23 -31.64
CA ARG A 14 -33.74 -28.48 -30.31
C ARG A 14 -32.24 -28.79 -30.39
N LYS A 15 -31.79 -29.60 -31.36
CA LYS A 15 -30.36 -29.83 -31.59
C LYS A 15 -29.61 -28.54 -31.96
N LYS A 16 -30.21 -27.70 -32.85
CA LYS A 16 -29.60 -26.42 -33.24
C LYS A 16 -29.48 -25.45 -32.06
N ARG A 17 -30.52 -25.34 -31.24
CA ARG A 17 -30.48 -24.51 -30.02
C ARG A 17 -29.47 -25.04 -29.00
N SER A 18 -29.47 -26.35 -28.75
CA SER A 18 -28.48 -26.98 -27.87
C SER A 18 -27.03 -26.76 -28.34
N ALA A 19 -26.78 -26.81 -29.65
CA ALA A 19 -25.46 -26.49 -30.20
C ALA A 19 -25.09 -25.00 -30.06
N GLN A 20 -26.07 -24.08 -30.15
CA GLN A 20 -25.86 -22.64 -29.88
C GLN A 20 -25.56 -22.37 -28.41
N ASP A 21 -26.33 -23.00 -27.49
CA ASP A 21 -26.11 -22.89 -26.05
C ASP A 21 -24.72 -23.43 -25.66
N LEU A 22 -24.29 -24.53 -26.28
CA LEU A 22 -22.99 -25.11 -26.03
C LEU A 22 -21.86 -24.16 -26.51
N ARG A 23 -22.00 -23.54 -27.68
CA ARG A 23 -21.06 -22.54 -28.20
C ARG A 23 -21.00 -21.31 -27.26
N PHE A 24 -22.14 -20.85 -26.79
CA PHE A 24 -22.19 -19.70 -25.85
C PHE A 24 -21.51 -20.03 -24.53
N LYS A 25 -21.69 -21.25 -24.00
CA LYS A 25 -20.95 -21.71 -22.80
C LYS A 25 -19.44 -21.74 -23.05
N TYR A 26 -18.99 -22.23 -24.22
CA TYR A 26 -17.55 -22.18 -24.54
C TYR A 26 -17.02 -20.74 -24.67
N TYR A 27 -17.76 -19.82 -25.28
CA TYR A 27 -17.34 -18.41 -25.33
C TYR A 27 -17.25 -17.80 -23.95
N GLY A 28 -18.20 -18.04 -23.06
CA GLY A 28 -18.13 -17.60 -21.69
C GLY A 28 -16.94 -18.20 -20.93
N PHE A 29 -16.71 -19.50 -21.10
CA PHE A 29 -15.59 -20.20 -20.49
C PHE A 29 -14.24 -19.69 -21.01
N THR A 30 -14.08 -19.51 -22.33
CA THR A 30 -12.84 -18.97 -22.91
C THR A 30 -12.57 -17.51 -22.45
N ALA A 31 -13.63 -16.68 -22.38
CA ALA A 31 -13.49 -15.31 -21.84
C ALA A 31 -13.04 -15.30 -20.38
N MET A 32 -13.59 -16.19 -19.55
CA MET A 32 -13.16 -16.34 -18.16
C MET A 32 -11.71 -16.82 -18.05
N CYS A 33 -11.32 -17.82 -18.85
CA CYS A 33 -9.93 -18.30 -18.89
C CYS A 33 -8.95 -17.22 -19.35
N LEU A 34 -9.33 -16.41 -20.34
CA LEU A 34 -8.51 -15.30 -20.81
C LEU A 34 -8.33 -14.23 -19.72
N ALA A 35 -9.41 -13.84 -19.04
CA ALA A 35 -9.35 -12.89 -17.93
C ALA A 35 -8.45 -13.41 -16.80
N LEU A 36 -8.57 -14.68 -16.45
CA LEU A 36 -7.72 -15.31 -15.43
C LEU A 36 -6.25 -15.37 -15.88
N ALA A 37 -5.98 -15.69 -17.15
CA ALA A 37 -4.62 -15.71 -17.68
C ALA A 37 -3.96 -14.33 -17.63
N VAL A 38 -4.70 -13.26 -17.98
CA VAL A 38 -4.22 -11.88 -17.87
C VAL A 38 -3.94 -11.52 -16.40
N LEU A 39 -4.83 -11.88 -15.48
CA LEU A 39 -4.62 -11.64 -14.05
C LEU A 39 -3.36 -12.36 -13.54
N VAL A 40 -3.19 -13.65 -13.87
CA VAL A 40 -2.01 -14.43 -13.47
C VAL A 40 -0.74 -13.81 -14.05
N PHE A 41 -0.77 -13.38 -15.31
CA PHE A 41 0.37 -12.70 -15.94
C PHE A 41 0.73 -11.40 -15.23
N LEU A 42 -0.26 -10.56 -14.88
CA LEU A 42 -0.02 -9.32 -14.14
C LEU A 42 0.57 -9.60 -12.75
N LEU A 43 -0.01 -10.56 -12.01
CA LEU A 43 0.53 -10.95 -10.71
C LEU A 43 1.97 -11.46 -10.85
N TYR A 44 2.24 -12.36 -11.81
CA TYR A 44 3.58 -12.86 -12.07
C TYR A 44 4.58 -11.72 -12.35
N SER A 45 4.20 -10.73 -13.17
CA SER A 45 5.02 -9.57 -13.49
C SER A 45 5.34 -8.74 -12.24
N ILE A 46 4.33 -8.48 -11.40
CA ILE A 46 4.51 -7.73 -10.14
C ILE A 46 5.42 -8.50 -9.17
N PHE A 47 5.17 -9.80 -8.97
CA PHE A 47 5.97 -10.62 -8.05
C PHE A 47 7.42 -10.76 -8.54
N SER A 48 7.62 -11.00 -9.83
CA SER A 48 8.95 -11.12 -10.43
C SER A 48 9.77 -9.84 -10.26
N SER A 49 9.15 -8.67 -10.47
CA SER A 49 9.83 -7.38 -10.35
C SER A 49 9.97 -6.91 -8.89
N GLY A 50 8.99 -7.23 -8.03
CA GLY A 50 8.94 -6.72 -6.65
C GLY A 50 9.76 -7.56 -5.67
N PHE A 51 9.96 -8.86 -5.93
CA PHE A 51 10.64 -9.73 -4.99
C PHE A 51 12.09 -9.33 -4.74
N THR A 52 12.76 -8.79 -5.77
CA THR A 52 14.14 -8.31 -5.69
C THR A 52 14.30 -7.08 -4.78
N ALA A 53 13.23 -6.28 -4.55
CA ALA A 53 13.26 -5.14 -3.64
C ALA A 53 13.47 -5.53 -2.16
N PHE A 54 13.14 -6.78 -1.79
CA PHE A 54 13.39 -7.30 -0.45
C PHE A 54 14.85 -7.63 -0.18
N GLN A 55 15.70 -7.49 -1.18
CA GLN A 55 17.15 -7.58 -1.05
C GLN A 55 17.76 -6.22 -1.35
N LYS A 56 18.88 -5.91 -0.72
CA LYS A 56 19.74 -4.76 -0.99
C LYS A 56 21.17 -5.23 -1.18
N THR A 57 21.91 -4.55 -2.03
CA THR A 57 23.34 -4.79 -2.20
C THR A 57 24.13 -3.97 -1.20
N THR A 58 25.09 -4.58 -0.53
CA THR A 58 26.05 -3.95 0.37
C THR A 58 27.48 -4.19 -0.10
N ILE A 59 28.36 -3.23 0.19
CA ILE A 59 29.77 -3.23 -0.14
C ILE A 59 30.58 -3.20 1.15
N LEU A 60 31.59 -4.06 1.27
CA LEU A 60 32.48 -4.10 2.42
C LEU A 60 33.44 -2.91 2.39
N LEU A 61 33.41 -2.10 3.44
CA LEU A 61 34.24 -0.92 3.60
C LEU A 61 35.01 -0.98 4.94
N GLU A 62 36.31 -0.70 4.93
CA GLU A 62 37.10 -0.59 6.14
C GLU A 62 36.97 0.81 6.73
N ILE A 63 36.46 0.89 7.94
CA ILE A 63 36.14 2.14 8.65
C ILE A 63 37.06 2.27 9.85
N ASN A 64 37.90 3.30 9.85
CA ASN A 64 38.74 3.65 10.99
C ASN A 64 37.96 4.66 11.88
N TYR A 65 37.59 4.26 13.09
CA TYR A 65 36.85 5.09 14.07
C TYR A 65 37.84 5.94 14.91
N ASP A 66 38.62 6.77 14.24
CA ASP A 66 39.63 7.63 14.87
C ASP A 66 38.94 8.67 15.79
N GLN A 67 39.38 8.70 17.05
CA GLN A 67 38.86 9.61 18.09
C GLN A 67 39.10 11.08 17.74
N GLU A 68 40.25 11.43 17.16
CA GLU A 68 40.58 12.82 16.80
C GLU A 68 39.70 13.33 15.64
N VAL A 69 39.43 12.43 14.66
CA VAL A 69 38.59 12.74 13.51
C VAL A 69 37.13 12.87 13.92
N LEU A 70 36.62 11.97 14.75
CA LEU A 70 35.25 11.97 15.25
C LEU A 70 35.03 13.10 16.28
N LYS A 71 36.05 13.50 17.01
CA LYS A 71 36.02 14.39 18.18
C LYS A 71 35.11 13.83 19.29
N LEU A 72 35.18 12.52 19.52
CA LEU A 72 34.45 11.80 20.54
C LEU A 72 35.41 11.16 21.54
N THR A 73 34.95 10.99 22.78
CA THR A 73 35.68 10.25 23.83
C THR A 73 34.85 9.00 24.20
N PRO A 74 35.46 8.02 24.89
CA PRO A 74 34.72 6.84 25.35
C PRO A 74 33.52 7.16 26.23
N ASP A 75 33.54 8.32 26.93
CA ASP A 75 32.50 8.79 27.85
C ASP A 75 31.53 9.80 27.18
N SER A 76 31.61 9.94 25.84
CA SER A 76 30.75 10.89 25.12
C SER A 76 29.27 10.51 25.23
N THR A 77 28.45 11.52 25.54
CA THR A 77 26.98 11.36 25.60
C THR A 77 26.34 11.14 24.24
N ASP A 78 25.12 10.63 24.21
CA ASP A 78 24.37 10.43 22.96
C ASP A 78 24.23 11.72 22.15
N GLU A 79 24.10 12.87 22.80
CA GLU A 79 24.03 14.17 22.14
C GLU A 79 25.34 14.56 21.45
N GLU A 80 26.47 14.26 22.07
CA GLU A 80 27.81 14.50 21.51
C GLU A 80 28.06 13.54 20.34
N ILE A 81 27.67 12.28 20.47
CA ILE A 81 27.75 11.29 19.38
C ILE A 81 26.90 11.74 18.17
N GLN A 82 25.71 12.34 18.42
CA GLN A 82 24.90 12.91 17.32
C GLN A 82 25.64 14.00 16.54
N LYS A 83 26.51 14.77 17.20
CA LYS A 83 27.32 15.86 16.62
C LYS A 83 28.66 15.38 16.08
N GLY A 84 29.01 14.12 16.29
CA GLY A 84 30.27 13.50 15.85
C GLY A 84 30.49 13.62 14.33
N LYS A 85 31.75 13.77 13.92
CA LYS A 85 32.13 14.06 12.52
C LYS A 85 32.19 12.78 11.66
N PHE A 86 31.18 11.93 11.68
CA PHE A 86 31.10 10.68 10.90
C PHE A 86 31.26 10.90 9.39
N PHE A 87 30.85 12.07 8.87
CA PHE A 87 31.12 12.43 7.49
C PHE A 87 32.64 12.43 7.14
N LYS A 88 33.50 12.84 8.06
CA LYS A 88 34.97 12.81 7.83
C LYS A 88 35.48 11.37 7.82
N VAL A 89 35.01 10.56 8.75
CA VAL A 89 35.35 9.13 8.80
C VAL A 89 34.95 8.42 7.49
N LYS A 90 33.73 8.63 7.01
CA LYS A 90 33.29 8.19 5.69
C LYS A 90 34.22 8.65 4.56
N LYS A 91 34.58 9.96 4.56
CA LYS A 91 35.44 10.52 3.53
C LYS A 91 36.81 9.86 3.53
N ASN A 92 37.39 9.64 4.72
CA ASN A 92 38.70 8.96 4.88
C ASN A 92 38.63 7.50 4.41
N ALA A 93 37.62 6.76 4.87
CA ALA A 93 37.41 5.38 4.45
C ALA A 93 37.27 5.23 2.92
N LEU A 94 36.50 6.11 2.29
CA LEU A 94 36.39 6.12 0.82
C LEU A 94 37.70 6.53 0.14
N ASN A 95 38.51 7.44 0.72
CA ASN A 95 39.80 7.81 0.14
C ASN A 95 40.82 6.66 0.23
N ASN A 96 40.85 5.90 1.33
CA ASN A 96 41.76 4.76 1.50
C ASN A 96 41.50 3.64 0.47
N VAL A 97 40.25 3.44 0.06
CA VAL A 97 39.92 2.50 -1.03
C VAL A 97 40.48 2.97 -2.38
N PHE A 98 40.81 4.27 -2.53
CA PHE A 98 41.17 4.92 -3.80
C PHE A 98 42.59 5.49 -3.85
N GLU A 99 43.50 5.05 -2.98
CA GLU A 99 44.85 5.61 -2.87
C GLU A 99 45.62 5.61 -4.20
N ASN A 100 45.30 4.67 -5.12
CA ASN A 100 46.00 4.50 -6.40
C ASN A 100 45.22 5.03 -7.62
N LEU A 101 44.08 5.74 -7.41
CA LEU A 101 43.22 6.19 -8.49
C LEU A 101 43.39 7.69 -8.80
N SER A 102 43.15 8.06 -10.06
CA SER A 102 43.09 9.48 -10.42
C SER A 102 41.98 10.20 -9.65
N LYS A 103 42.12 11.52 -9.42
CA LYS A 103 41.07 12.32 -8.72
C LYS A 103 39.73 12.29 -9.45
N SER A 104 39.72 12.14 -10.78
CA SER A 104 38.50 12.01 -11.59
C SER A 104 37.82 10.67 -11.33
N ASP A 105 38.55 9.57 -11.34
CA ASP A 105 38.01 8.21 -11.17
C ASP A 105 37.53 7.98 -9.75
N ALA A 106 38.29 8.46 -8.75
CA ALA A 106 37.85 8.45 -7.35
C ALA A 106 36.48 9.16 -7.13
N LYS A 107 36.20 10.26 -7.87
CA LYS A 107 34.91 10.95 -7.81
C LYS A 107 33.78 10.12 -8.43
N LEU A 108 34.06 9.39 -9.51
CA LEU A 108 33.07 8.51 -10.17
C LEU A 108 32.76 7.29 -9.30
N ILE A 109 33.79 6.67 -8.71
CA ILE A 109 33.63 5.47 -7.90
C ILE A 109 32.94 5.77 -6.56
N LYS A 110 33.16 6.96 -5.98
CA LYS A 110 32.38 7.40 -4.78
C LYS A 110 30.88 7.39 -4.99
N LYS A 111 30.40 7.54 -6.24
CA LYS A 111 28.97 7.45 -6.59
C LYS A 111 28.41 6.02 -6.56
N LEU A 112 29.25 5.00 -6.40
CA LEU A 112 28.79 3.60 -6.23
C LEU A 112 28.23 3.35 -4.84
N PHE A 113 28.49 4.22 -3.90
CA PHE A 113 28.06 4.13 -2.51
C PHE A 113 26.87 5.02 -2.21
N SER A 114 25.99 4.57 -1.32
CA SER A 114 24.86 5.38 -0.86
C SER A 114 25.32 6.66 -0.17
N THR A 115 24.53 7.71 -0.31
CA THR A 115 24.76 8.97 0.42
C THR A 115 24.59 8.83 1.92
N ASN A 116 23.93 7.78 2.38
CA ASN A 116 23.56 7.56 3.78
C ASN A 116 24.59 6.78 4.62
N ILE A 117 25.76 6.48 4.07
CA ILE A 117 26.82 5.68 4.75
C ILE A 117 27.23 6.31 6.09
N ASP A 118 27.33 7.64 6.17
CA ASP A 118 27.66 8.33 7.41
C ASP A 118 26.68 8.03 8.56
N LYS A 119 25.42 7.85 8.26
CA LYS A 119 24.42 7.41 9.25
C LYS A 119 24.57 5.94 9.60
N GLU A 120 24.94 5.09 8.64
CA GLU A 120 25.22 3.67 8.90
C GLU A 120 26.45 3.50 9.81
N ILE A 121 27.53 4.22 9.52
CA ILE A 121 28.74 4.27 10.33
C ILE A 121 28.43 4.76 11.77
N LYS A 122 27.59 5.82 11.88
CA LYS A 122 27.16 6.35 13.18
C LYS A 122 26.34 5.34 13.96
N ASN A 123 25.35 4.71 13.31
CA ASN A 123 24.51 3.71 13.96
C ASN A 123 25.31 2.49 14.43
N TYR A 124 26.32 2.08 13.67
CA TYR A 124 27.22 1.01 14.09
C TYR A 124 27.99 1.41 15.35
N TYR A 125 28.53 2.62 15.39
CA TYR A 125 29.20 3.17 16.57
C TYR A 125 28.29 3.26 17.80
N LEU A 126 27.06 3.74 17.64
CA LEU A 126 26.07 3.81 18.72
C LEU A 126 25.77 2.45 19.35
N ASN A 127 25.72 1.40 18.52
CA ASN A 127 25.52 0.02 19.00
C ASN A 127 26.77 -0.64 19.56
N ASN A 128 27.97 -0.11 19.21
CA ASN A 128 29.27 -0.68 19.57
C ASN A 128 30.26 0.45 19.94
N PRO A 129 30.12 1.14 21.06
CA PRO A 129 31.00 2.27 21.43
C PRO A 129 32.47 1.88 21.61
N SER A 130 32.74 0.59 21.90
CA SER A 130 34.10 0.03 22.07
C SER A 130 34.97 0.04 20.83
N VAL A 131 34.41 0.34 19.64
CA VAL A 131 35.16 0.38 18.39
C VAL A 131 35.97 1.66 18.17
N LEU A 132 35.90 2.62 19.10
CA LEU A 132 36.68 3.84 19.04
C LEU A 132 38.18 3.51 18.99
N ASN A 133 38.93 4.19 18.11
CA ASN A 133 40.35 3.95 17.81
C ASN A 133 40.65 2.56 17.19
N THR A 134 39.67 1.91 16.62
CA THR A 134 39.86 0.66 15.87
C THR A 134 39.39 0.77 14.43
N THR A 135 39.95 -0.08 13.57
CA THR A 135 39.45 -0.24 12.20
C THR A 135 38.49 -1.43 12.15
N GLN A 136 37.28 -1.18 11.64
CA GLN A 136 36.24 -2.18 11.52
C GLN A 136 35.85 -2.39 10.06
N LYS A 137 35.55 -3.64 9.70
CA LYS A 137 34.94 -3.98 8.40
C LYS A 137 33.43 -3.86 8.49
N LEU A 138 32.88 -2.93 7.77
CA LEU A 138 31.42 -2.65 7.79
C LEU A 138 30.82 -2.84 6.41
N TRP A 139 29.75 -3.59 6.33
CA TRP A 139 28.90 -3.68 5.15
C TRP A 139 28.03 -2.45 5.02
N VAL A 140 28.31 -1.61 4.02
CA VAL A 140 27.59 -0.35 3.78
C VAL A 140 26.71 -0.47 2.55
N THR A 141 25.59 0.23 2.55
CA THR A 141 24.62 0.18 1.44
C THR A 141 25.23 0.75 0.16
N ALA A 142 25.14 0.00 -0.94
CA ALA A 142 25.50 0.44 -2.28
C ALA A 142 24.47 1.46 -2.82
N HIS A 143 24.88 2.25 -3.81
CA HIS A 143 23.97 3.13 -4.53
C HIS A 143 22.96 2.32 -5.36
N SER A 144 21.76 2.83 -5.53
CA SER A 144 20.68 2.17 -6.27
C SER A 144 21.09 1.67 -7.66
N ASN A 145 21.92 2.41 -8.41
CA ASN A 145 22.36 1.99 -9.74
C ASN A 145 23.22 0.71 -9.71
N VAL A 146 24.03 0.54 -8.67
CA VAL A 146 24.83 -0.68 -8.46
C VAL A 146 23.92 -1.85 -8.13
N ASP A 147 23.01 -1.64 -7.20
CA ASP A 147 22.01 -2.64 -6.78
C ASP A 147 21.18 -3.13 -7.96
N GLN A 148 20.66 -2.20 -8.78
CA GLN A 148 19.85 -2.53 -9.96
C GLN A 148 20.65 -3.26 -11.04
N MET A 149 21.93 -2.96 -11.20
CA MET A 149 22.79 -3.66 -12.14
C MET A 149 23.08 -5.10 -11.68
N LEU A 150 23.42 -5.31 -10.40
CA LEU A 150 23.73 -6.64 -9.85
C LEU A 150 22.51 -7.54 -9.72
N LYS A 151 21.31 -6.95 -9.68
CA LYS A 151 20.02 -7.66 -9.76
C LYS A 151 19.59 -8.01 -11.19
N GLY A 152 20.32 -7.51 -12.22
CA GLY A 152 19.99 -7.73 -13.62
C GLY A 152 18.88 -6.83 -14.18
N ASN A 153 18.40 -5.87 -13.38
CA ASN A 153 17.36 -4.90 -13.79
C ASN A 153 17.92 -3.79 -14.70
N SER A 154 19.23 -3.61 -14.73
CA SER A 154 19.92 -2.66 -15.60
C SER A 154 20.86 -3.39 -16.55
N ARG A 155 20.72 -3.11 -17.85
CA ARG A 155 21.55 -3.76 -18.88
C ARG A 155 22.99 -3.27 -18.81
N ARG A 156 23.92 -4.21 -18.93
CA ARG A 156 25.37 -3.97 -18.98
C ARG A 156 25.90 -3.90 -20.41
N ASP A 157 25.22 -4.58 -21.33
CA ASP A 157 25.60 -4.80 -22.73
C ASP A 157 25.26 -3.63 -23.67
N VAL A 158 24.76 -2.51 -23.13
CA VAL A 158 24.42 -1.31 -23.89
C VAL A 158 25.59 -0.30 -23.86
N PRO A 159 25.73 0.58 -24.88
CA PRO A 159 26.72 1.64 -24.90
C PRO A 159 26.69 2.54 -23.65
N GLU A 160 27.82 3.11 -23.27
CA GLU A 160 28.00 3.90 -22.04
C GLU A 160 27.01 5.09 -21.95
N ASP A 161 26.70 5.74 -23.08
CA ASP A 161 25.75 6.84 -23.16
C ASP A 161 24.30 6.46 -22.81
N ARG A 162 23.97 5.18 -22.85
CA ARG A 162 22.63 4.63 -22.56
C ARG A 162 22.50 3.94 -21.20
N ARG A 163 23.54 3.96 -20.38
CA ARG A 163 23.54 3.35 -19.06
C ARG A 163 23.86 4.35 -17.95
N LYS A 164 23.47 4.02 -16.74
CA LYS A 164 23.67 4.88 -15.56
C LYS A 164 25.07 4.76 -14.97
N LEU A 165 25.78 3.67 -15.23
CA LEU A 165 27.14 3.38 -14.78
C LEU A 165 28.09 3.39 -15.99
N ASN A 166 29.23 4.07 -15.87
CA ASN A 166 30.26 4.12 -16.89
C ASN A 166 31.22 2.90 -16.82
N ASP A 167 32.12 2.76 -17.79
CA ASP A 167 33.05 1.62 -17.88
C ASP A 167 33.97 1.52 -16.67
N ILE A 168 34.47 2.65 -16.16
CA ILE A 168 35.32 2.70 -14.96
C ILE A 168 34.58 2.19 -13.72
N GLN A 169 33.32 2.58 -13.58
CA GLN A 169 32.48 2.11 -12.47
C GLN A 169 32.17 0.62 -12.57
N LEU A 170 31.94 0.10 -13.78
CA LEU A 170 31.71 -1.32 -14.00
C LEU A 170 32.97 -2.16 -13.69
N SER A 171 34.16 -1.74 -14.18
CA SER A 171 35.41 -2.47 -13.88
C SER A 171 35.68 -2.51 -12.38
N PHE A 172 35.37 -1.43 -11.65
CA PHE A 172 35.55 -1.40 -10.21
C PHE A 172 34.55 -2.31 -9.47
N ILE A 173 33.30 -2.37 -9.95
CA ILE A 173 32.31 -3.30 -9.39
C ILE A 173 32.74 -4.74 -9.61
N ASP A 174 33.30 -5.06 -10.80
CA ASP A 174 33.82 -6.40 -11.10
C ASP A 174 34.97 -6.78 -10.15
N GLN A 175 35.88 -5.86 -9.91
CA GLN A 175 36.94 -6.05 -8.92
C GLN A 175 36.41 -6.32 -7.52
N LEU A 176 35.39 -5.54 -7.06
CA LEU A 176 34.78 -5.76 -5.76
C LEU A 176 34.02 -7.11 -5.66
N VAL A 177 33.48 -7.60 -6.78
CA VAL A 177 32.85 -8.94 -6.85
C VAL A 177 33.92 -10.02 -6.77
N GLU A 178 35.04 -9.90 -7.50
CA GLU A 178 36.16 -10.84 -7.45
C GLU A 178 36.86 -10.91 -6.08
N GLU A 179 36.87 -9.80 -5.35
CA GLU A 179 37.41 -9.70 -3.98
C GLU A 179 36.41 -10.15 -2.89
N ASP A 180 35.22 -10.68 -3.23
CA ASP A 180 34.13 -11.03 -2.30
C ASP A 180 33.74 -9.87 -1.39
N ARG A 181 33.79 -8.63 -1.87
CA ARG A 181 33.45 -7.40 -1.14
C ARG A 181 32.06 -6.87 -1.45
N ILE A 182 31.25 -7.64 -2.15
CA ILE A 182 29.84 -7.35 -2.44
C ILE A 182 28.98 -8.51 -1.98
N GLN A 183 27.91 -8.19 -1.25
CA GLN A 183 26.90 -9.18 -0.87
C GLN A 183 25.50 -8.64 -1.00
N LYS A 184 24.51 -9.55 -1.04
CA LYS A 184 23.08 -9.22 -1.00
C LYS A 184 22.54 -9.56 0.38
N GLU A 185 21.90 -8.59 1.01
CA GLU A 185 21.27 -8.73 2.33
C GLU A 185 19.77 -8.48 2.25
N PHE A 186 19.03 -8.94 3.26
CA PHE A 186 17.63 -8.59 3.40
C PHE A 186 17.47 -7.08 3.61
N ASN A 187 16.56 -6.47 2.82
CA ASN A 187 16.34 -5.02 2.82
C ASN A 187 15.43 -4.59 3.97
N ASN A 188 15.96 -4.56 5.18
CA ASN A 188 15.22 -4.08 6.34
C ASN A 188 14.76 -2.62 6.21
N PHE A 189 15.49 -1.78 5.44
CA PHE A 189 15.13 -0.37 5.24
C PHE A 189 13.78 -0.20 4.55
N PHE A 190 13.42 -1.14 3.66
CA PHE A 190 12.12 -1.12 3.00
C PHE A 190 10.95 -1.16 3.98
N PHE A 191 11.08 -1.90 5.07
CA PHE A 191 10.01 -2.06 6.08
C PHE A 191 10.08 -1.08 7.25
N THR A 192 11.26 -0.50 7.53
CA THR A 192 11.47 0.30 8.75
C THR A 192 11.62 1.79 8.52
N ARG A 193 11.84 2.20 7.27
CA ARG A 193 12.04 3.61 6.94
C ARG A 193 10.82 4.20 6.23
N ALA A 194 10.71 5.53 6.34
CA ALA A 194 9.78 6.30 5.52
C ALA A 194 10.37 6.55 4.12
N ASP A 195 9.71 7.39 3.32
CA ASP A 195 10.15 7.73 1.98
C ASP A 195 11.50 8.46 1.95
N SER A 196 12.20 8.34 0.86
CA SER A 196 13.48 9.02 0.61
C SER A 196 13.62 9.37 -0.87
N ARG A 197 14.40 10.40 -1.16
CA ARG A 197 14.78 10.75 -2.54
C ARG A 197 15.76 9.75 -3.17
N HIS A 198 16.35 8.88 -2.36
CA HIS A 198 17.31 7.87 -2.78
C HIS A 198 16.67 6.49 -2.67
N PRO A 199 16.50 5.75 -3.78
CA PRO A 199 15.81 4.46 -3.76
C PRO A 199 16.41 3.46 -2.77
N GLU A 200 17.74 3.40 -2.64
CA GLU A 200 18.42 2.43 -1.78
C GLU A 200 18.07 2.54 -0.30
N ILE A 201 17.59 3.73 0.14
CA ILE A 201 17.22 3.98 1.55
C ILE A 201 15.73 4.27 1.74
N ALA A 202 14.95 4.39 0.68
CA ALA A 202 13.50 4.60 0.77
C ALA A 202 12.79 3.36 1.31
N GLY A 203 11.78 3.57 2.15
CA GLY A 203 10.95 2.52 2.72
C GLY A 203 9.47 2.88 2.67
N ILE A 204 8.62 1.90 3.01
CA ILE A 204 7.15 2.05 3.00
C ILE A 204 6.53 2.31 4.38
N ALA A 205 7.32 2.28 5.46
CA ALA A 205 6.76 2.36 6.82
C ALA A 205 5.90 3.63 7.03
N GLY A 206 6.34 4.77 6.48
CA GLY A 206 5.60 6.03 6.58
C GLY A 206 4.25 5.97 5.87
N SER A 207 4.22 5.52 4.62
CA SER A 207 3.00 5.43 3.81
C SER A 207 2.07 4.28 4.28
N PHE A 208 2.63 3.20 4.80
CA PHE A 208 1.85 2.11 5.41
C PHE A 208 1.14 2.59 6.68
N MET A 209 1.85 3.26 7.59
CA MET A 209 1.25 3.86 8.78
C MET A 209 0.24 4.94 8.43
N GLY A 210 0.54 5.79 7.44
CA GLY A 210 -0.40 6.79 6.92
C GLY A 210 -1.69 6.16 6.40
N SER A 211 -1.60 5.03 5.67
CA SER A 211 -2.79 4.28 5.23
C SER A 211 -3.58 3.69 6.38
N LEU A 212 -2.91 3.12 7.39
CA LEU A 212 -3.60 2.58 8.58
C LEU A 212 -4.35 3.66 9.35
N LEU A 213 -3.72 4.81 9.59
CA LEU A 213 -4.35 5.95 10.26
C LEU A 213 -5.51 6.52 9.43
N THR A 214 -5.35 6.60 8.11
CA THR A 214 -6.42 7.02 7.20
C THR A 214 -7.62 6.07 7.26
N LEU A 215 -7.39 4.74 7.18
CA LEU A 215 -8.45 3.73 7.29
C LEU A 215 -9.12 3.74 8.67
N PHE A 216 -8.36 4.00 9.73
CA PHE A 216 -8.93 4.17 11.07
C PHE A 216 -9.93 5.32 11.10
N VAL A 217 -9.58 6.48 10.51
CA VAL A 217 -10.50 7.63 10.40
C VAL A 217 -11.71 7.27 9.54
N VAL A 218 -11.51 6.60 8.40
CA VAL A 218 -12.62 6.11 7.55
C VAL A 218 -13.58 5.26 8.37
N PHE A 219 -13.07 4.29 9.10
CA PHE A 219 -13.89 3.37 9.90
C PHE A 219 -14.69 4.09 10.99
N ILE A 220 -14.01 4.94 11.77
CA ILE A 220 -14.65 5.67 12.89
C ILE A 220 -15.74 6.63 12.40
N LEU A 221 -15.59 7.22 11.22
CA LEU A 221 -16.60 8.12 10.67
C LEU A 221 -17.69 7.36 9.92
N SER A 222 -17.33 6.45 9.01
CA SER A 222 -18.31 5.83 8.12
C SER A 222 -19.16 4.75 8.79
N PHE A 223 -18.56 3.91 9.65
CA PHE A 223 -19.26 2.76 10.21
C PHE A 223 -20.44 3.15 11.14
N PRO A 224 -20.28 4.03 12.15
CA PRO A 224 -21.39 4.42 13.02
C PRO A 224 -22.49 5.19 12.25
N ILE A 225 -22.08 6.09 11.35
CA ILE A 225 -23.03 6.88 10.56
C ILE A 225 -23.83 5.97 9.62
N ALA A 226 -23.18 5.04 8.95
CA ALA A 226 -23.83 4.11 8.03
C ALA A 226 -24.82 3.20 8.76
N ILE A 227 -24.47 2.66 9.94
CA ILE A 227 -25.39 1.84 10.74
C ILE A 227 -26.60 2.68 11.17
N GLY A 228 -26.35 3.85 11.75
CA GLY A 228 -27.43 4.74 12.22
C GLY A 228 -28.41 5.12 11.10
N ALA A 229 -27.85 5.53 9.94
CA ALA A 229 -28.66 5.87 8.76
C ALA A 229 -29.43 4.65 8.24
N SER A 230 -28.80 3.47 8.16
CA SER A 230 -29.44 2.26 7.65
C SER A 230 -30.55 1.77 8.55
N VAL A 231 -30.33 1.75 9.87
CA VAL A 231 -31.35 1.37 10.86
C VAL A 231 -32.52 2.35 10.83
N TYR A 232 -32.26 3.65 10.76
CA TYR A 232 -33.29 4.65 10.64
C TYR A 232 -34.13 4.44 9.37
N LEU A 233 -33.51 4.35 8.22
CA LEU A 233 -34.20 4.23 6.93
C LEU A 233 -34.97 2.92 6.79
N GLU A 234 -34.48 1.82 7.33
CA GLU A 234 -35.14 0.51 7.16
C GLU A 234 -36.21 0.25 8.20
N GLU A 235 -35.99 0.69 9.46
CA GLU A 235 -36.83 0.32 10.58
C GLU A 235 -37.75 1.44 11.08
N PHE A 236 -37.32 2.69 10.97
CA PHE A 236 -38.04 3.82 11.62
C PHE A 236 -38.61 4.83 10.64
N ALA A 237 -37.98 5.03 9.48
CA ALA A 237 -38.41 6.06 8.53
C ALA A 237 -39.81 5.81 7.99
N PRO A 238 -40.66 6.86 7.87
CA PRO A 238 -41.97 6.73 7.23
C PRO A 238 -41.79 6.51 5.72
N LYS A 239 -42.65 5.68 5.14
CA LYS A 239 -42.67 5.45 3.68
C LYS A 239 -43.35 6.65 2.99
N ASN A 240 -42.53 7.66 2.66
CA ASN A 240 -43.01 8.88 1.99
C ASN A 240 -41.98 9.31 0.90
N LYS A 241 -42.37 10.32 0.12
CA LYS A 241 -41.52 10.85 -0.99
C LYS A 241 -40.15 11.38 -0.49
N LEU A 242 -40.08 11.90 0.75
CA LEU A 242 -38.80 12.40 1.30
C LEU A 242 -37.84 11.25 1.57
N THR A 243 -38.30 10.15 2.16
CA THR A 243 -37.47 8.97 2.40
C THR A 243 -37.03 8.36 1.10
N GLU A 244 -37.93 8.27 0.09
CA GLU A 244 -37.58 7.79 -1.25
C GLU A 244 -36.49 8.69 -1.91
N LEU A 245 -36.64 10.01 -1.77
CA LEU A 245 -35.62 10.96 -2.28
C LEU A 245 -34.26 10.75 -1.62
N ILE A 246 -34.24 10.54 -0.29
CA ILE A 246 -32.96 10.24 0.44
C ILE A 246 -32.34 8.95 -0.07
N GLU A 247 -33.12 7.88 -0.25
CA GLU A 247 -32.64 6.59 -0.74
C GLU A 247 -32.05 6.68 -2.14
N VAL A 248 -32.71 7.39 -3.04
CA VAL A 248 -32.21 7.65 -4.41
C VAL A 248 -30.91 8.45 -4.37
N ASN A 249 -30.83 9.47 -3.50
CA ASN A 249 -29.58 10.27 -3.37
C ASN A 249 -28.42 9.46 -2.80
N ILE A 250 -28.65 8.58 -1.82
CA ILE A 250 -27.60 7.66 -1.32
C ILE A 250 -27.08 6.78 -2.47
N SER A 251 -27.99 6.24 -3.29
CA SER A 251 -27.59 5.43 -4.45
C SER A 251 -26.85 6.24 -5.52
N ASN A 252 -27.27 7.49 -5.76
CA ASN A 252 -26.60 8.40 -6.69
C ASN A 252 -25.21 8.79 -6.20
N LEU A 253 -25.01 9.01 -4.89
CA LEU A 253 -23.68 9.30 -4.31
C LEU A 253 -22.71 8.15 -4.51
N ALA A 254 -23.17 6.90 -4.49
CA ALA A 254 -22.33 5.74 -4.77
C ALA A 254 -21.80 5.72 -6.23
N ALA A 255 -22.47 6.41 -7.16
CA ALA A 255 -22.08 6.51 -8.57
C ALA A 255 -21.18 7.73 -8.87
N VAL A 256 -20.94 8.60 -7.90
CA VAL A 256 -20.09 9.80 -8.09
C VAL A 256 -18.62 9.38 -8.26
N PRO A 257 -17.91 9.89 -9.29
CA PRO A 257 -16.48 9.63 -9.46
C PRO A 257 -15.67 10.04 -8.22
N SER A 258 -14.75 9.17 -7.78
CA SER A 258 -13.98 9.37 -6.54
C SER A 258 -13.20 10.69 -6.49
N ILE A 259 -12.74 11.18 -7.64
CA ILE A 259 -12.02 12.47 -7.75
C ILE A 259 -12.87 13.66 -7.28
N VAL A 260 -14.20 13.59 -7.44
CA VAL A 260 -15.12 14.68 -7.02
C VAL A 260 -15.10 14.83 -5.51
N PHE A 261 -15.02 13.72 -4.75
CA PHE A 261 -14.87 13.77 -3.30
C PHE A 261 -13.53 14.40 -2.91
N GLY A 262 -12.47 14.16 -3.68
CA GLY A 262 -11.18 14.83 -3.50
C GLY A 262 -11.27 16.35 -3.70
N LEU A 263 -11.96 16.79 -4.76
CA LEU A 263 -12.23 18.21 -5.01
C LEU A 263 -13.09 18.86 -3.91
N LEU A 264 -14.08 18.14 -3.41
CA LEU A 264 -14.88 18.57 -2.26
C LEU A 264 -14.02 18.69 -1.00
N GLY A 265 -13.13 17.72 -0.76
CA GLY A 265 -12.15 17.78 0.33
C GLY A 265 -11.23 19.00 0.21
N LEU A 266 -10.69 19.27 -0.97
CA LEU A 266 -9.89 20.44 -1.25
C LEU A 266 -10.67 21.75 -1.02
N GLY A 267 -11.88 21.84 -1.60
CA GLY A 267 -12.70 23.06 -1.52
C GLY A 267 -13.25 23.32 -0.11
N VAL A 268 -13.80 22.31 0.55
CA VAL A 268 -14.50 22.49 1.83
C VAL A 268 -13.55 22.25 3.01
N LEU A 269 -12.90 21.08 3.10
CA LEU A 269 -12.12 20.75 4.28
C LEU A 269 -10.84 21.60 4.41
N LEU A 270 -10.13 21.82 3.30
CA LEU A 270 -8.88 22.57 3.32
C LEU A 270 -9.10 24.08 3.23
N ASN A 271 -9.95 24.55 2.29
CA ASN A 271 -10.09 25.98 2.03
C ASN A 271 -11.12 26.66 2.96
N VAL A 272 -12.25 26.01 3.30
CA VAL A 272 -13.28 26.61 4.17
C VAL A 272 -12.99 26.34 5.63
N PHE A 273 -12.74 25.05 6.01
CA PHE A 273 -12.46 24.70 7.41
C PHE A 273 -11.01 24.87 7.82
N GLY A 274 -10.07 25.07 6.88
CA GLY A 274 -8.65 25.31 7.20
C GLY A 274 -7.91 24.11 7.78
N PHE A 275 -8.37 22.88 7.53
CA PHE A 275 -7.69 21.69 8.02
C PHE A 275 -6.30 21.52 7.40
N PRO A 276 -5.34 20.92 8.11
CA PRO A 276 -3.98 20.73 7.59
C PRO A 276 -3.97 19.77 6.41
N ARG A 277 -3.20 20.13 5.37
CA ARG A 277 -3.04 19.32 4.15
C ARG A 277 -2.27 18.03 4.44
N SER A 278 -2.43 17.03 3.57
CA SER A 278 -1.64 15.78 3.58
C SER A 278 -1.76 14.98 4.89
N THR A 279 -2.87 15.07 5.61
CA THR A 279 -3.07 14.37 6.88
C THR A 279 -4.03 13.19 6.73
N PRO A 280 -3.84 12.11 7.53
CA PRO A 280 -4.77 10.99 7.60
C PRO A 280 -6.20 11.40 7.96
N PHE A 281 -6.35 12.45 8.78
CA PHE A 281 -7.66 12.97 9.17
C PHE A 281 -8.44 13.49 7.97
N VAL A 282 -7.84 14.35 7.15
CA VAL A 282 -8.51 14.90 5.95
C VAL A 282 -8.74 13.81 4.90
N GLY A 283 -7.68 12.99 4.63
CA GLY A 283 -7.80 11.87 3.71
C GLY A 283 -8.88 10.88 4.11
N GLY A 284 -8.89 10.50 5.38
CA GLY A 284 -9.89 9.58 5.94
C GLY A 284 -11.31 10.16 5.90
N THR A 285 -11.49 11.46 6.15
CA THR A 285 -12.81 12.11 6.06
C THR A 285 -13.33 12.10 4.62
N VAL A 286 -12.50 12.42 3.64
CA VAL A 286 -12.87 12.39 2.22
C VAL A 286 -13.25 10.97 1.77
N LEU A 287 -12.43 9.99 2.14
CA LEU A 287 -12.70 8.58 1.82
C LEU A 287 -13.91 8.04 2.58
N ALA A 288 -14.17 8.50 3.80
CA ALA A 288 -15.38 8.15 4.55
C ALA A 288 -16.64 8.61 3.83
N LEU A 289 -16.67 9.86 3.33
CA LEU A 289 -17.80 10.37 2.54
C LEU A 289 -18.05 9.54 1.29
N MET A 290 -16.99 9.07 0.62
CA MET A 290 -17.08 8.24 -0.57
C MET A 290 -17.59 6.83 -0.26
N THR A 291 -17.16 6.22 0.85
CA THR A 291 -17.51 4.83 1.21
C THR A 291 -18.85 4.72 1.95
N LEU A 292 -19.35 5.81 2.55
CA LEU A 292 -20.58 5.86 3.29
C LEU A 292 -21.77 5.26 2.53
N PRO A 293 -22.06 5.63 1.27
CA PRO A 293 -23.16 5.05 0.49
C PRO A 293 -23.05 3.54 0.33
N THR A 294 -21.85 3.04 0.03
CA THR A 294 -21.59 1.59 -0.13
C THR A 294 -21.90 0.82 1.16
N ILE A 295 -21.46 1.35 2.31
CA ILE A 295 -21.69 0.73 3.62
C ILE A 295 -23.18 0.81 3.99
N ILE A 296 -23.85 1.93 3.73
CA ILE A 296 -25.30 2.08 3.98
C ILE A 296 -26.10 1.03 3.19
N ILE A 297 -25.80 0.87 1.88
CA ILE A 297 -26.49 -0.09 1.02
C ILE A 297 -26.28 -1.51 1.54
N ALA A 298 -25.05 -1.89 1.90
CA ALA A 298 -24.74 -3.20 2.44
C ALA A 298 -25.41 -3.46 3.80
N CYS A 299 -25.44 -2.45 4.69
CA CYS A 299 -26.09 -2.53 5.98
C CYS A 299 -27.60 -2.70 5.84
N ARG A 300 -28.25 -1.93 4.97
CA ARG A 300 -29.68 -2.07 4.67
C ARG A 300 -30.01 -3.45 4.10
N ALA A 301 -29.20 -3.95 3.18
CA ALA A 301 -29.38 -5.31 2.65
C ALA A 301 -29.30 -6.36 3.77
N SER A 302 -28.38 -6.18 4.72
CA SER A 302 -28.23 -7.07 5.88
C SER A 302 -29.42 -7.01 6.84
N LEU A 303 -29.96 -5.81 7.09
CA LEU A 303 -31.16 -5.63 7.90
C LEU A 303 -32.39 -6.28 7.25
N LYS A 304 -32.56 -6.14 5.93
CA LYS A 304 -33.64 -6.78 5.16
C LYS A 304 -33.56 -8.30 5.14
N ALA A 305 -32.38 -8.87 5.27
CA ALA A 305 -32.18 -10.31 5.29
C ALA A 305 -32.62 -10.97 6.61
N VAL A 306 -32.84 -10.19 7.68
CA VAL A 306 -33.36 -10.73 8.95
C VAL A 306 -34.83 -11.06 8.80
N PRO A 307 -35.28 -12.31 9.13
CA PRO A 307 -36.67 -12.70 9.00
C PRO A 307 -37.63 -11.80 9.81
N PRO A 308 -38.71 -11.30 9.21
CA PRO A 308 -39.69 -10.44 9.88
C PRO A 308 -40.27 -11.06 11.15
N SER A 309 -40.42 -12.39 11.19
CA SER A 309 -40.94 -13.16 12.33
C SER A 309 -40.18 -12.91 13.64
N ILE A 310 -38.89 -12.59 13.56
CA ILE A 310 -38.06 -12.31 14.76
C ILE A 310 -38.50 -11.00 15.40
N LYS A 311 -38.73 -9.97 14.58
CA LYS A 311 -39.23 -8.68 15.04
C LYS A 311 -40.66 -8.77 15.56
N GLU A 312 -41.53 -9.45 14.81
CA GLU A 312 -42.92 -9.66 15.16
C GLU A 312 -43.04 -10.46 16.46
N GLY A 313 -42.24 -11.52 16.64
CA GLY A 313 -42.19 -12.30 17.87
C GLY A 313 -41.78 -11.47 19.09
N ALA A 314 -40.78 -10.59 18.95
CA ALA A 314 -40.36 -9.70 20.03
C ALA A 314 -41.49 -8.70 20.40
N LEU A 315 -42.20 -8.13 19.41
CA LEU A 315 -43.32 -7.25 19.64
C LEU A 315 -44.51 -8.00 20.31
N ALA A 316 -44.77 -9.24 19.95
CA ALA A 316 -45.84 -10.05 20.49
C ALA A 316 -45.69 -10.36 22.00
N ILE A 317 -44.43 -10.44 22.49
CA ILE A 317 -44.14 -10.58 23.92
C ILE A 317 -44.01 -9.26 24.68
N GLY A 318 -44.36 -8.13 24.04
CA GLY A 318 -44.44 -6.81 24.67
C GLY A 318 -43.17 -5.95 24.55
N ALA A 319 -42.19 -6.31 23.72
CA ALA A 319 -41.05 -5.42 23.46
C ALA A 319 -41.47 -4.17 22.71
N THR A 320 -40.85 -3.04 23.03
CA THR A 320 -40.98 -1.82 22.22
C THR A 320 -40.31 -1.99 20.86
N LYS A 321 -40.73 -1.18 19.86
CA LYS A 321 -40.11 -1.22 18.53
C LYS A 321 -38.59 -1.05 18.60
N SER A 322 -38.08 -0.14 19.41
CA SER A 322 -36.65 0.09 19.60
C SER A 322 -35.96 -1.13 20.21
N GLN A 323 -36.55 -1.77 21.24
CA GLN A 323 -36.01 -2.99 21.84
C GLN A 323 -35.96 -4.13 20.83
N ALA A 324 -37.03 -4.35 20.06
CA ALA A 324 -37.07 -5.37 19.01
C ALA A 324 -35.94 -5.15 17.97
N VAL A 325 -35.73 -3.90 17.54
CA VAL A 325 -34.71 -3.57 16.54
C VAL A 325 -33.31 -3.70 17.10
N PHE A 326 -32.98 -3.03 18.21
CA PHE A 326 -31.60 -2.97 18.69
C PHE A 326 -31.13 -4.26 19.41
N HIS A 327 -32.04 -5.03 20.03
CA HIS A 327 -31.66 -6.26 20.73
C HIS A 327 -31.78 -7.51 19.86
N HIS A 328 -32.57 -7.46 18.76
CA HIS A 328 -32.79 -8.65 17.94
C HIS A 328 -32.38 -8.44 16.48
N VAL A 329 -32.90 -7.41 15.78
CA VAL A 329 -32.65 -7.22 14.34
C VAL A 329 -31.20 -6.80 14.07
N VAL A 330 -30.71 -5.75 14.73
CA VAL A 330 -29.35 -5.20 14.51
C VAL A 330 -28.26 -6.23 14.82
N PRO A 331 -28.28 -6.97 15.94
CA PRO A 331 -27.27 -8.00 16.22
C PRO A 331 -27.24 -9.12 15.17
N LEU A 332 -28.37 -9.45 14.58
CA LEU A 332 -28.48 -10.48 13.54
C LEU A 332 -28.04 -9.96 12.17
N ALA A 333 -28.19 -8.67 11.89
CA ALA A 333 -27.70 -8.02 10.68
C ALA A 333 -26.20 -7.68 10.77
N LEU A 334 -25.59 -7.69 11.97
CA LEU A 334 -24.20 -7.25 12.21
C LEU A 334 -23.17 -7.98 11.36
N PRO A 335 -23.20 -9.31 11.17
CA PRO A 335 -22.23 -10.02 10.33
C PRO A 335 -22.20 -9.52 8.89
N GLY A 336 -23.35 -9.30 8.29
CA GLY A 336 -23.46 -8.76 6.93
C GLY A 336 -23.02 -7.30 6.85
N THR A 337 -23.37 -6.49 7.87
CA THR A 337 -22.94 -5.09 7.99
C THR A 337 -21.41 -4.98 8.10
N LEU A 338 -20.79 -5.80 8.95
CA LEU A 338 -19.32 -5.85 9.07
C LEU A 338 -18.66 -6.24 7.75
N THR A 339 -19.22 -7.23 7.05
CA THR A 339 -18.73 -7.62 5.73
C THR A 339 -18.77 -6.46 4.72
N GLY A 340 -19.90 -5.76 4.64
CA GLY A 340 -20.05 -4.58 3.78
C GLY A 340 -19.10 -3.44 4.16
N THR A 341 -18.87 -3.22 5.45
CA THR A 341 -17.92 -2.22 5.95
C THR A 341 -16.49 -2.57 5.54
N ILE A 342 -16.06 -3.82 5.71
CA ILE A 342 -14.70 -4.24 5.32
C ILE A 342 -14.49 -4.12 3.81
N ILE A 343 -15.51 -4.42 2.99
CA ILE A 343 -15.45 -4.20 1.54
C ILE A 343 -15.30 -2.70 1.24
N GLY A 344 -16.04 -1.82 1.90
CA GLY A 344 -15.90 -0.37 1.77
C GLY A 344 -14.51 0.13 2.19
N LEU A 345 -13.95 -0.39 3.29
CA LEU A 345 -12.59 -0.07 3.73
C LEU A 345 -11.52 -0.57 2.73
N ALA A 346 -11.72 -1.76 2.16
CA ALA A 346 -10.83 -2.30 1.13
C ALA A 346 -10.85 -1.44 -0.14
N GLN A 347 -12.03 -0.93 -0.52
CA GLN A 347 -12.17 0.06 -1.60
C GLN A 347 -11.43 1.34 -1.26
N ALA A 348 -11.64 1.91 -0.06
CA ALA A 348 -10.96 3.12 0.40
C ALA A 348 -9.43 2.98 0.38
N LEU A 349 -8.89 1.81 0.77
CA LEU A 349 -7.44 1.56 0.75
C LEU A 349 -6.85 1.64 -0.66
N GLY A 350 -7.60 1.25 -1.68
CA GLY A 350 -7.14 1.27 -3.08
C GLY A 350 -7.25 2.64 -3.77
N GLU A 351 -7.96 3.60 -3.15
CA GLU A 351 -8.23 4.89 -3.78
C GLU A 351 -7.03 5.84 -3.72
N THR A 352 -6.66 6.36 -4.88
CA THR A 352 -5.50 7.26 -5.04
C THR A 352 -5.94 8.67 -5.41
N ALA A 353 -6.91 8.82 -6.33
CA ALA A 353 -7.29 10.09 -6.92
C ALA A 353 -7.75 11.15 -5.89
N PRO A 354 -8.67 10.87 -4.95
CA PRO A 354 -9.07 11.86 -3.96
C PRO A 354 -7.93 12.27 -3.02
N LEU A 355 -7.02 11.35 -2.71
CA LEU A 355 -5.87 11.61 -1.83
C LEU A 355 -4.83 12.52 -2.52
N ILE A 356 -4.61 12.35 -3.81
CA ILE A 356 -3.77 13.24 -4.62
C ILE A 356 -4.34 14.66 -4.61
N MET A 357 -5.65 14.82 -4.79
CA MET A 357 -6.30 16.13 -4.83
C MET A 357 -6.17 16.93 -3.53
N ILE A 358 -6.18 16.27 -2.38
CA ILE A 358 -5.98 16.94 -1.07
C ILE A 358 -4.50 17.14 -0.70
N GLY A 359 -3.59 16.76 -1.59
CA GLY A 359 -2.15 17.03 -1.44
C GLY A 359 -1.35 15.95 -0.74
N MET A 360 -1.86 14.71 -0.54
CA MET A 360 -1.08 13.60 0.04
C MET A 360 0.03 13.07 -0.89
N VAL A 361 0.47 13.89 -1.83
CA VAL A 361 1.61 13.67 -2.75
C VAL A 361 2.92 14.28 -2.23
N ALA A 362 2.92 14.90 -1.06
CA ALA A 362 4.10 15.49 -0.49
C ALA A 362 5.14 14.43 -0.12
N PHE A 363 6.41 14.74 -0.36
CA PHE A 363 7.52 13.94 0.15
C PHE A 363 7.59 14.04 1.68
N ILE A 364 7.39 12.94 2.38
CA ILE A 364 7.35 12.89 3.84
C ILE A 364 8.38 11.88 4.35
N PRO A 365 9.53 12.35 4.87
CA PRO A 365 10.62 11.47 5.30
C PRO A 365 10.42 10.88 6.70
N ASN A 366 9.33 11.23 7.39
CA ASN A 366 9.03 10.78 8.75
C ASN A 366 7.86 9.78 8.76
N ILE A 367 7.84 8.90 9.74
CA ILE A 367 6.72 8.00 9.99
C ILE A 367 5.71 8.76 10.86
N PRO A 368 4.45 8.91 10.43
CA PRO A 368 3.44 9.63 11.20
C PRO A 368 3.07 8.85 12.48
N THR A 369 2.92 9.55 13.59
CA THR A 369 2.49 9.00 14.88
C THR A 369 1.04 9.33 15.21
N GLY A 370 0.44 10.31 14.51
CA GLY A 370 -0.92 10.78 14.73
C GLY A 370 -1.70 11.06 13.45
N ILE A 371 -3.03 11.14 13.59
CA ILE A 371 -3.95 11.37 12.46
C ILE A 371 -3.87 12.78 11.87
N THR A 372 -3.28 13.74 12.59
CA THR A 372 -3.14 15.13 12.17
C THR A 372 -1.74 15.45 11.65
N GLU A 373 -0.82 14.51 11.71
CA GLU A 373 0.53 14.66 11.17
C GLU A 373 0.54 14.44 9.65
N PRO A 374 1.40 15.16 8.92
CA PRO A 374 1.56 14.94 7.49
C PRO A 374 1.98 13.48 7.18
N SER A 375 1.29 12.86 6.25
CA SER A 375 1.59 11.50 5.80
C SER A 375 1.25 11.30 4.32
N ALA A 376 1.92 10.36 3.68
CA ALA A 376 1.48 9.79 2.42
C ALA A 376 0.66 8.53 2.69
N SER A 377 -0.23 8.15 1.76
CA SER A 377 -0.85 6.84 1.77
C SER A 377 -0.09 5.86 0.86
N LEU A 378 -0.23 4.56 1.11
CA LEU A 378 0.47 3.54 0.34
C LEU A 378 0.13 3.56 -1.16
N PRO A 379 -1.15 3.70 -1.61
CA PRO A 379 -1.47 3.84 -3.03
C PRO A 379 -0.83 5.07 -3.68
N VAL A 380 -0.80 6.21 -2.97
CA VAL A 380 -0.15 7.43 -3.48
C VAL A 380 1.36 7.26 -3.55
N GLN A 381 1.98 6.60 -2.57
CA GLN A 381 3.42 6.30 -2.60
C GLN A 381 3.79 5.40 -3.77
N ILE A 382 2.99 4.37 -4.06
CA ILE A 382 3.16 3.50 -5.22
C ILE A 382 3.11 4.34 -6.51
N PHE A 383 2.11 5.21 -6.64
CA PHE A 383 1.97 6.09 -7.79
C PHE A 383 3.20 6.98 -7.99
N LEU A 384 3.70 7.64 -6.94
CA LEU A 384 4.90 8.49 -6.99
C LEU A 384 6.15 7.71 -7.40
N TRP A 385 6.31 6.48 -6.90
CA TRP A 385 7.47 5.65 -7.25
C TRP A 385 7.41 5.10 -8.67
N VAL A 386 6.21 4.79 -9.19
CA VAL A 386 6.02 4.37 -10.59
C VAL A 386 6.37 5.50 -11.56
N GLU A 387 6.03 6.75 -11.23
CA GLU A 387 6.34 7.93 -12.06
C GLU A 387 7.83 8.33 -11.98
N SER A 388 8.58 7.79 -11.03
CA SER A 388 10.01 8.12 -10.90
C SER A 388 10.83 7.58 -12.08
N ALA A 389 11.77 8.39 -12.55
CA ALA A 389 12.72 8.01 -13.60
C ALA A 389 13.78 6.99 -13.12
N GLU A 390 13.87 6.73 -11.82
CA GLU A 390 14.85 5.82 -11.24
C GLU A 390 14.30 4.39 -11.10
N ARG A 391 14.99 3.43 -11.71
CA ARG A 391 14.57 2.02 -11.71
C ARG A 391 14.42 1.41 -10.32
N GLY A 392 15.22 1.86 -9.34
CA GLY A 392 15.11 1.41 -7.97
C GLY A 392 13.76 1.73 -7.32
N PHE A 393 13.10 2.83 -7.71
CA PHE A 393 11.73 3.13 -7.26
C PHE A 393 10.69 2.26 -7.96
N GLN A 394 10.89 1.94 -9.25
CA GLN A 394 9.98 1.04 -9.97
C GLN A 394 9.97 -0.37 -9.35
N GLU A 395 11.14 -0.88 -8.97
CA GLU A 395 11.27 -2.14 -8.22
C GLU A 395 10.52 -2.07 -6.87
N LYS A 396 10.73 -0.99 -6.10
CA LYS A 396 10.06 -0.78 -4.81
C LYS A 396 8.56 -0.57 -4.93
N SER A 397 8.09 0.06 -6.01
CA SER A 397 6.65 0.19 -6.27
C SER A 397 6.00 -1.18 -6.49
N ALA A 398 6.66 -2.09 -7.23
CA ALA A 398 6.18 -3.46 -7.40
C ALA A 398 6.10 -4.21 -6.06
N ALA A 399 7.11 -4.07 -5.19
CA ALA A 399 7.09 -4.63 -3.85
C ALA A 399 5.98 -4.01 -2.96
N ALA A 400 5.76 -2.69 -3.04
CA ALA A 400 4.70 -2.03 -2.31
C ALA A 400 3.30 -2.47 -2.80
N ILE A 401 3.14 -2.76 -4.12
CA ILE A 401 1.92 -3.40 -4.65
C ILE A 401 1.72 -4.79 -4.04
N MET A 402 2.77 -5.59 -3.88
CA MET A 402 2.65 -6.89 -3.19
C MET A 402 2.17 -6.73 -1.75
N ILE A 403 2.67 -5.73 -1.03
CA ILE A 403 2.25 -5.46 0.37
C ILE A 403 0.79 -5.01 0.43
N ILE A 404 0.33 -4.12 -0.47
CA ILE A 404 -1.07 -3.68 -0.46
C ILE A 404 -2.02 -4.82 -0.85
N LEU A 405 -1.63 -5.69 -1.80
CA LEU A 405 -2.40 -6.89 -2.14
C LEU A 405 -2.48 -7.87 -0.97
N LEU A 406 -1.39 -8.09 -0.25
CA LEU A 406 -1.37 -8.91 0.95
C LEU A 406 -2.29 -8.31 2.04
N PHE A 407 -2.24 -7.00 2.23
CA PHE A 407 -3.10 -6.30 3.18
C PHE A 407 -4.58 -6.44 2.81
N LEU A 408 -4.94 -6.26 1.54
CA LEU A 408 -6.31 -6.47 1.04
C LEU A 408 -6.77 -7.92 1.23
N PHE A 409 -5.89 -8.88 0.96
CA PHE A 409 -6.18 -10.30 1.20
C PHE A 409 -6.45 -10.57 2.68
N MET A 410 -5.63 -10.04 3.60
CA MET A 410 -5.84 -10.18 5.04
C MET A 410 -7.15 -9.52 5.50
N MET A 411 -7.47 -8.33 4.98
CA MET A 411 -8.75 -7.66 5.26
C MET A 411 -9.95 -8.49 4.83
N ASN A 412 -9.91 -9.05 3.61
CA ASN A 412 -10.98 -9.91 3.10
C ASN A 412 -11.08 -11.23 3.90
N ALA A 413 -9.95 -11.83 4.25
CA ALA A 413 -9.93 -13.02 5.10
C ALA A 413 -10.53 -12.74 6.49
N LEU A 414 -10.20 -11.58 7.08
CA LEU A 414 -10.80 -11.11 8.33
C LEU A 414 -12.31 -10.92 8.19
N ALA A 415 -12.78 -10.34 7.08
CA ALA A 415 -14.21 -10.19 6.81
C ALA A 415 -14.94 -11.53 6.81
N VAL A 416 -14.41 -12.52 6.09
CA VAL A 416 -14.98 -13.88 6.03
C VAL A 416 -14.95 -14.55 7.40
N TYR A 417 -13.84 -14.41 8.13
CA TYR A 417 -13.71 -14.97 9.48
C TYR A 417 -14.73 -14.36 10.45
N LEU A 418 -14.84 -13.04 10.49
CA LEU A 418 -15.80 -12.35 11.37
C LEU A 418 -17.24 -12.68 10.98
N ARG A 419 -17.57 -12.70 9.69
CA ARG A 419 -18.88 -13.14 9.23
C ARG A 419 -19.20 -14.55 9.76
N ASN A 420 -18.33 -15.52 9.51
CA ASN A 420 -18.58 -16.90 9.91
C ASN A 420 -18.65 -17.08 11.45
N ARG A 421 -17.91 -16.25 12.21
CA ARG A 421 -17.90 -16.29 13.67
C ARG A 421 -19.20 -15.73 14.28
N PHE A 422 -19.76 -14.69 13.68
CA PHE A 422 -20.94 -13.99 14.20
C PHE A 422 -22.23 -14.38 13.48
N GLU A 423 -22.15 -15.08 12.35
CA GLU A 423 -23.33 -15.56 11.60
C GLU A 423 -24.06 -16.62 12.43
N LYS A 424 -25.31 -16.32 12.81
CA LYS A 424 -26.22 -17.29 13.40
C LYS A 424 -27.07 -17.86 12.28
N LYS A 425 -26.92 -19.16 12.01
CA LYS A 425 -27.80 -19.90 11.11
C LYS A 425 -29.10 -20.23 11.85
N TRP A 426 -30.20 -19.88 11.25
CA TRP A 426 -31.56 -20.21 11.72
C TRP A 426 -32.01 -21.56 11.21
#